data_902fac3a7b6ff0c80541818b8d2b1dc8
#
_entry.id   902fac3a7b6ff0c80541818b8d2b1dc8
#
_cell.length_a   1.000
_cell.length_b   1.000
_cell.length_c   1.000
_cell.angle_alpha   90.00
_cell.angle_beta   90.00
_cell.angle_gamma   90.00
#
_symmetry.space_group_name_H-M   'P 1'
#
loop_
_entity.id
_entity.type
_entity.pdbx_description
1 polymer ?
#
loop_
_entity_poly.entity_id
_entity_poly.type
_entity_poly.pdbx_seq_one_letter_code
_entity_poly.pdbx_strand_id
1 'polypeptide(L)'
;MSAEKSLELAVEKAGIKKEEIVRIDTTGYGRAYIDSGDDSITEITCHAKGAHYLNPNVRTVIDIGGQDIKAISIDENGAVKNFLMNDKCAAGTGRFLEMMARTLGLSLEEMSTRGLKWKNNVVISSMCTVFAESEVVSLVAQNKDVADIIHGLNVSVASKVGALAARLGQNNPGEYMMTGGVAQNQGIVEALEEKLGAKLYICDEAQLCGALGAALFAYEKCQAAK
;
A
#
# COMPACT_ATOMS: atom_id res chain seq x y z
N MET A 1 18.06 11.94 -3.50
CA MET A 1 18.48 10.78 -4.34
C MET A 1 17.32 9.99 -4.93
N SER A 2 16.29 9.62 -4.20
CA SER A 2 15.21 8.79 -4.75
C SER A 2 14.27 9.56 -5.67
N ALA A 3 13.84 10.77 -5.32
CA ALA A 3 12.90 11.55 -6.11
C ALA A 3 13.49 12.01 -7.46
N GLU A 4 14.71 12.54 -7.46
CA GLU A 4 15.41 12.95 -8.69
C GLU A 4 15.61 11.76 -9.64
N LYS A 5 16.09 10.62 -9.10
CA LYS A 5 16.24 9.41 -9.89
C LYS A 5 14.91 8.89 -10.44
N SER A 6 13.83 8.99 -9.67
CA SER A 6 12.49 8.60 -10.15
C SER A 6 12.01 9.51 -11.28
N LEU A 7 12.28 10.81 -11.18
CA LEU A 7 11.98 11.77 -12.23
C LEU A 7 12.79 11.48 -13.51
N GLU A 8 14.10 11.25 -13.39
CA GLU A 8 14.97 10.88 -14.52
C GLU A 8 14.46 9.63 -15.25
N LEU A 9 14.14 8.57 -14.49
CA LEU A 9 13.60 7.33 -15.04
C LEU A 9 12.23 7.53 -15.71
N ALA A 10 11.38 8.37 -15.14
CA ALA A 10 10.07 8.68 -15.73
C ALA A 10 10.21 9.46 -17.05
N VAL A 11 11.11 10.43 -17.10
CA VAL A 11 11.45 11.22 -18.31
C VAL A 11 12.00 10.32 -19.41
N GLU A 12 12.98 9.45 -19.05
CA GLU A 12 13.56 8.48 -19.98
C GLU A 12 12.48 7.53 -20.54
N LYS A 13 11.65 6.95 -19.66
CA LYS A 13 10.58 6.03 -20.05
C LYS A 13 9.51 6.71 -20.93
N ALA A 14 9.23 7.98 -20.68
CA ALA A 14 8.29 8.77 -21.47
C ALA A 14 8.88 9.23 -22.82
N GLY A 15 10.20 9.19 -23.00
CA GLY A 15 10.87 9.64 -24.23
C GLY A 15 10.80 11.16 -24.44
N ILE A 16 10.66 11.93 -23.34
CA ILE A 16 10.60 13.39 -23.35
C ILE A 16 11.88 14.00 -22.76
N LYS A 17 12.04 15.32 -22.90
CA LYS A 17 13.12 16.05 -22.22
C LYS A 17 12.60 16.64 -20.91
N LYS A 18 13.48 16.79 -19.93
CA LYS A 18 13.13 17.36 -18.63
C LYS A 18 12.54 18.79 -18.74
N GLU A 19 13.02 19.55 -19.70
CA GLU A 19 12.57 20.93 -20.00
C GLU A 19 11.17 21.00 -20.59
N GLU A 20 10.62 19.87 -21.04
CA GLU A 20 9.24 19.78 -21.53
C GLU A 20 8.23 19.58 -20.41
N ILE A 21 8.70 19.33 -19.19
CA ILE A 21 7.84 19.23 -18.01
C ILE A 21 7.38 20.64 -17.62
N VAL A 22 6.08 20.85 -17.63
CA VAL A 22 5.48 22.17 -17.33
C VAL A 22 5.27 22.35 -15.83
N ARG A 23 5.00 21.26 -15.09
CA ARG A 23 4.70 21.31 -13.65
C ARG A 23 5.02 19.99 -12.97
N ILE A 24 5.49 20.07 -11.73
CA ILE A 24 5.78 18.92 -10.85
C ILE A 24 5.09 19.14 -9.51
N ASP A 25 4.06 18.36 -9.20
CA ASP A 25 3.49 18.30 -7.86
C ASP A 25 4.06 17.09 -7.09
N THR A 26 4.49 17.30 -5.86
CA THR A 26 5.13 16.29 -5.02
C THR A 26 4.17 15.69 -4.00
N THR A 27 4.40 14.42 -3.64
CA THR A 27 3.62 13.72 -2.61
C THR A 27 4.47 12.72 -1.82
N GLY A 28 3.89 12.10 -0.79
CA GLY A 28 4.56 11.15 0.10
C GLY A 28 5.25 11.82 1.29
N TYR A 29 5.97 11.04 2.09
CA TYR A 29 6.64 11.51 3.30
C TYR A 29 7.72 12.58 3.02
N GLY A 30 8.43 12.42 1.90
CA GLY A 30 9.51 13.32 1.50
C GLY A 30 9.07 14.57 0.73
N ARG A 31 7.78 14.74 0.48
CA ARG A 31 7.25 15.79 -0.43
C ARG A 31 7.75 17.21 -0.13
N ALA A 32 7.91 17.54 1.15
CA ALA A 32 8.35 18.87 1.57
C ALA A 32 9.86 19.12 1.39
N TYR A 33 10.63 18.09 1.05
CA TYR A 33 12.09 18.14 0.86
C TYR A 33 12.51 17.98 -0.60
N ILE A 34 11.57 18.11 -1.53
CA ILE A 34 11.82 17.99 -2.98
C ILE A 34 11.82 19.39 -3.57
N ASP A 35 13.02 19.96 -3.77
CA ASP A 35 13.19 21.35 -4.24
C ASP A 35 12.68 21.58 -5.67
N SER A 36 12.56 20.52 -6.48
CA SER A 36 12.07 20.60 -7.87
C SER A 36 10.55 20.58 -8.00
N GLY A 37 9.81 20.55 -6.88
CA GLY A 37 8.34 20.54 -6.89
C GLY A 37 7.75 21.94 -6.90
N ASP A 38 6.74 22.16 -7.74
CA ASP A 38 5.96 23.42 -7.77
C ASP A 38 4.95 23.48 -6.63
N ASP A 39 4.43 22.31 -6.21
CA ASP A 39 3.49 22.20 -5.09
C ASP A 39 3.63 20.86 -4.37
N SER A 40 3.10 20.81 -3.15
CA SER A 40 3.19 19.64 -2.27
C SER A 40 1.79 19.23 -1.80
N ILE A 41 1.35 18.05 -2.19
CA ILE A 41 0.02 17.52 -1.92
C ILE A 41 0.11 16.31 -0.98
N THR A 42 -0.83 16.17 -0.05
CA THR A 42 -0.83 15.03 0.88
C THR A 42 -1.02 13.71 0.12
N GLU A 43 -0.35 12.68 0.57
CA GLU A 43 -0.45 11.35 -0.02
C GLU A 43 -1.87 10.77 0.04
N ILE A 44 -2.64 11.10 1.09
CA ILE A 44 -4.03 10.67 1.24
C ILE A 44 -4.87 11.22 0.09
N THR A 45 -4.74 12.50 -0.20
CA THR A 45 -5.44 13.18 -1.29
C THR A 45 -5.01 12.63 -2.65
N CYS A 46 -3.71 12.37 -2.82
CA CYS A 46 -3.17 11.82 -4.07
C CYS A 46 -3.63 10.37 -4.31
N HIS A 47 -3.61 9.52 -3.29
CA HIS A 47 -4.14 8.15 -3.41
C HIS A 47 -5.63 8.13 -3.74
N ALA A 48 -6.42 9.01 -3.12
CA ALA A 48 -7.84 9.15 -3.44
C ALA A 48 -8.07 9.53 -4.91
N LYS A 49 -7.35 10.54 -5.41
CA LYS A 49 -7.43 11.01 -6.80
C LYS A 49 -6.99 9.95 -7.79
N GLY A 50 -5.84 9.32 -7.55
CA GLY A 50 -5.30 8.26 -8.41
C GLY A 50 -6.20 7.03 -8.46
N ALA A 51 -6.70 6.58 -7.30
CA ALA A 51 -7.60 5.44 -7.21
C ALA A 51 -8.91 5.67 -7.96
N HIS A 52 -9.52 6.84 -7.78
CA HIS A 52 -10.76 7.18 -8.50
C HIS A 52 -10.55 7.27 -10.01
N TYR A 53 -9.40 7.78 -10.46
CA TYR A 53 -9.06 7.81 -11.88
C TYR A 53 -8.91 6.41 -12.47
N LEU A 54 -8.24 5.50 -11.73
CA LEU A 54 -8.03 4.12 -12.17
C LEU A 54 -9.30 3.27 -12.14
N ASN A 55 -10.18 3.52 -11.16
CA ASN A 55 -11.47 2.86 -11.05
C ASN A 55 -12.51 3.80 -10.39
N PRO A 56 -13.42 4.41 -11.19
CA PRO A 56 -14.43 5.34 -10.66
C PRO A 56 -15.44 4.73 -9.67
N ASN A 57 -15.52 3.40 -9.57
CA ASN A 57 -16.42 2.70 -8.65
C ASN A 57 -15.82 2.53 -7.25
N VAL A 58 -14.51 2.79 -7.09
CA VAL A 58 -13.85 2.69 -5.79
C VAL A 58 -14.43 3.71 -4.81
N ARG A 59 -14.69 3.25 -3.59
CA ARG A 59 -15.14 4.09 -2.46
C ARG A 59 -14.25 3.93 -1.23
N THR A 60 -13.43 2.87 -1.19
CA THR A 60 -12.47 2.67 -0.11
C THR A 60 -11.12 2.28 -0.70
N VAL A 61 -10.10 3.06 -0.39
CA VAL A 61 -8.71 2.78 -0.75
C VAL A 61 -7.98 2.29 0.49
N ILE A 62 -7.33 1.15 0.38
CA ILE A 62 -6.45 0.58 1.41
C ILE A 62 -5.03 0.68 0.88
N ASP A 63 -4.25 1.61 1.43
CA ASP A 63 -2.85 1.80 1.07
C ASP A 63 -1.97 1.15 2.13
N ILE A 64 -1.15 0.18 1.71
CA ILE A 64 -0.16 -0.46 2.58
C ILE A 64 1.23 -0.15 2.03
N GLY A 65 1.84 0.86 2.64
CA GLY A 65 3.18 1.32 2.32
C GLY A 65 4.29 0.55 3.03
N GLY A 66 5.50 1.05 2.89
CA GLY A 66 6.66 0.52 3.59
C GLY A 66 6.63 0.78 5.10
N GLN A 67 6.05 1.89 5.56
CA GLN A 67 6.10 2.32 6.96
C GLN A 67 4.74 2.59 7.59
N ASP A 68 3.68 2.66 6.81
CA ASP A 68 2.35 3.00 7.28
C ASP A 68 1.25 2.21 6.56
N ILE A 69 0.06 2.28 7.13
CA ILE A 69 -1.17 1.73 6.57
C ILE A 69 -2.20 2.84 6.57
N LYS A 70 -2.89 3.03 5.47
CA LYS A 70 -4.01 3.98 5.36
C LYS A 70 -5.25 3.27 4.88
N ALA A 71 -6.39 3.66 5.44
CA ALA A 71 -7.70 3.36 4.90
C ALA A 71 -8.38 4.69 4.60
N ILE A 72 -8.79 4.91 3.35
CA ILE A 72 -9.30 6.18 2.86
C ILE A 72 -10.68 5.95 2.25
N SER A 73 -11.69 6.63 2.77
CA SER A 73 -13.04 6.65 2.19
C SER A 73 -13.15 7.85 1.24
N ILE A 74 -13.66 7.60 0.04
CA ILE A 74 -13.86 8.62 -0.99
C ILE A 74 -15.32 8.68 -1.43
N ASP A 75 -15.73 9.83 -1.95
CA ASP A 75 -17.05 10.00 -2.54
C ASP A 75 -17.08 9.60 -4.04
N GLU A 76 -18.22 9.82 -4.69
CA GLU A 76 -18.43 9.52 -6.11
C GLU A 76 -17.56 10.38 -7.06
N ASN A 77 -16.98 11.47 -6.56
CA ASN A 77 -16.09 12.35 -7.32
C ASN A 77 -14.61 12.12 -7.00
N GLY A 78 -14.30 11.13 -6.14
CA GLY A 78 -12.96 10.82 -5.71
C GLY A 78 -12.42 11.74 -4.60
N ALA A 79 -13.27 12.60 -4.00
CA ALA A 79 -12.86 13.44 -2.89
C ALA A 79 -12.83 12.63 -1.58
N VAL A 80 -11.82 12.91 -0.74
CA VAL A 80 -11.67 12.25 0.56
C VAL A 80 -12.81 12.63 1.50
N LYS A 81 -13.58 11.66 1.95
CA LYS A 81 -14.62 11.82 2.98
C LYS A 81 -14.08 11.66 4.39
N ASN A 82 -13.26 10.61 4.56
CA ASN A 82 -12.65 10.27 5.85
C ASN A 82 -11.41 9.41 5.61
N PHE A 83 -10.50 9.39 6.55
CA PHE A 83 -9.35 8.48 6.52
C PHE A 83 -8.90 8.10 7.92
N LEU A 84 -8.28 6.94 7.99
CA LEU A 84 -7.58 6.45 9.17
C LEU A 84 -6.18 5.99 8.76
N MET A 85 -5.20 6.26 9.59
CA MET A 85 -3.81 5.93 9.33
C MET A 85 -3.16 5.30 10.56
N ASN A 86 -2.29 4.33 10.32
CA ASN A 86 -1.35 3.81 11.31
C ASN A 86 0.07 4.07 10.80
N ASP A 87 0.70 5.10 11.32
CA ASP A 87 2.06 5.54 11.01
C ASP A 87 3.04 5.39 12.19
N LYS A 88 2.55 4.88 13.32
CA LYS A 88 3.33 4.74 14.57
C LYS A 88 3.85 3.31 14.80
N CYS A 89 3.33 2.34 14.09
CA CYS A 89 3.66 0.94 14.30
C CYS A 89 3.94 0.22 12.98
N ALA A 90 5.12 -0.36 12.85
CA ALA A 90 5.53 -1.09 11.66
C ALA A 90 4.72 -2.37 11.40
N ALA A 91 4.05 -2.92 12.42
CA ALA A 91 3.28 -4.16 12.28
C ALA A 91 2.20 -4.03 11.20
N GLY A 92 2.24 -4.92 10.21
CA GLY A 92 1.33 -4.94 9.08
C GLY A 92 1.76 -4.07 7.90
N THR A 93 2.92 -3.42 7.95
CA THR A 93 3.49 -2.62 6.85
C THR A 93 4.52 -3.41 6.06
N GLY A 94 5.03 -2.85 4.97
CA GLY A 94 6.12 -3.46 4.19
C GLY A 94 7.37 -3.74 5.02
N ARG A 95 7.72 -2.89 5.98
CA ARG A 95 8.85 -3.12 6.91
C ARG A 95 8.66 -4.34 7.80
N PHE A 96 7.44 -4.60 8.23
CA PHE A 96 7.12 -5.84 8.95
C PHE A 96 7.40 -7.07 8.06
N LEU A 97 6.95 -7.05 6.82
CA LEU A 97 7.16 -8.15 5.88
C LEU A 97 8.64 -8.33 5.54
N GLU A 98 9.40 -7.25 5.32
CA GLU A 98 10.85 -7.30 5.09
C GLU A 98 11.58 -7.98 6.26
N MET A 99 11.19 -7.66 7.50
CA MET A 99 11.80 -8.27 8.69
C MET A 99 11.45 -9.76 8.78
N MET A 100 10.19 -10.13 8.57
CA MET A 100 9.77 -11.53 8.59
C MET A 100 10.43 -12.35 7.47
N ALA A 101 10.56 -11.79 6.28
CA ALA A 101 11.27 -12.42 5.18
C ALA A 101 12.73 -12.69 5.52
N ARG A 102 13.44 -11.72 6.11
CA ARG A 102 14.82 -11.90 6.59
C ARG A 102 14.93 -12.98 7.66
N THR A 103 14.03 -13.00 8.63
CA THR A 103 13.98 -14.01 9.70
C THR A 103 13.78 -15.42 9.14
N LEU A 104 13.00 -15.56 8.06
CA LEU A 104 12.76 -16.82 7.36
C LEU A 104 13.84 -17.15 6.31
N GLY A 105 14.80 -16.26 6.05
CA GLY A 105 15.82 -16.43 5.02
C GLY A 105 15.28 -16.39 3.59
N LEU A 106 14.24 -15.58 3.34
CA LEU A 106 13.52 -15.47 2.08
C LEU A 106 13.58 -14.05 1.51
N SER A 107 13.39 -13.92 0.21
CA SER A 107 13.00 -12.65 -0.41
C SER A 107 11.50 -12.38 -0.20
N LEU A 108 11.05 -11.13 -0.41
CA LEU A 108 9.63 -10.79 -0.35
C LEU A 108 8.80 -11.54 -1.41
N GLU A 109 9.37 -11.76 -2.59
CA GLU A 109 8.75 -12.51 -3.67
C GLU A 109 8.57 -13.99 -3.30
N GLU A 110 9.63 -14.63 -2.77
CA GLU A 110 9.55 -16.01 -2.29
C GLU A 110 8.54 -16.14 -1.14
N MET A 111 8.50 -15.17 -0.22
CA MET A 111 7.53 -15.15 0.87
C MET A 111 6.11 -15.07 0.33
N SER A 112 5.84 -14.20 -0.64
CA SER A 112 4.52 -14.08 -1.28
C SER A 112 4.07 -15.41 -1.91
N THR A 113 4.92 -16.02 -2.73
CA THR A 113 4.59 -17.25 -3.48
C THR A 113 4.51 -18.50 -2.59
N ARG A 114 5.36 -18.59 -1.55
CA ARG A 114 5.33 -19.72 -0.62
C ARG A 114 4.11 -19.69 0.28
N GLY A 115 3.69 -18.51 0.74
CA GLY A 115 2.52 -18.35 1.62
C GLY A 115 1.22 -18.85 1.01
N LEU A 116 1.12 -18.91 -0.33
CA LEU A 116 -0.04 -19.47 -1.04
C LEU A 116 -0.13 -21.01 -0.98
N LYS A 117 0.95 -21.69 -0.58
CA LYS A 117 1.04 -23.16 -0.54
C LYS A 117 0.79 -23.73 0.86
N TRP A 118 0.21 -22.96 1.74
CA TRP A 118 -0.09 -23.37 3.11
C TRP A 118 -1.09 -24.55 3.16
N LYS A 119 -1.02 -25.32 4.22
CA LYS A 119 -1.88 -26.50 4.45
C LYS A 119 -2.54 -26.50 5.82
N ASN A 120 -1.87 -25.92 6.81
CA ASN A 120 -2.34 -25.89 8.18
C ASN A 120 -2.42 -24.43 8.67
N ASN A 121 -3.46 -24.10 9.39
CA ASN A 121 -3.59 -22.78 9.97
C ASN A 121 -2.61 -22.64 11.16
N VAL A 122 -1.68 -21.71 11.04
CA VAL A 122 -0.77 -21.29 12.11
C VAL A 122 -1.20 -19.89 12.55
N VAL A 123 -1.46 -19.73 13.84
CA VAL A 123 -1.86 -18.43 14.39
C VAL A 123 -0.60 -17.68 14.85
N ILE A 124 -0.42 -16.47 14.34
CA ILE A 124 0.56 -15.52 14.86
C ILE A 124 -0.18 -14.59 15.81
N SER A 125 0.07 -14.75 17.10
CA SER A 125 -0.68 -14.06 18.16
C SER A 125 -0.19 -12.64 18.40
N SER A 126 1.09 -12.38 18.13
CA SER A 126 1.74 -11.12 18.45
C SER A 126 1.48 -10.06 17.40
N MET A 127 0.90 -8.94 17.84
CA MET A 127 0.68 -7.76 16.99
C MET A 127 1.93 -6.89 16.84
N CYS A 128 2.85 -6.94 17.79
CA CYS A 128 4.11 -6.19 17.76
C CYS A 128 5.14 -6.93 16.93
N THR A 129 5.82 -6.23 16.05
CA THR A 129 6.83 -6.75 15.13
C THR A 129 7.92 -7.56 15.82
N VAL A 130 8.44 -7.08 16.96
CA VAL A 130 9.51 -7.74 17.73
C VAL A 130 9.03 -9.07 18.33
N PHE A 131 7.83 -9.09 18.88
CA PHE A 131 7.29 -10.32 19.46
C PHE A 131 6.85 -11.32 18.38
N ALA A 132 6.33 -10.82 17.26
CA ALA A 132 6.00 -11.67 16.10
C ALA A 132 7.26 -12.35 15.53
N GLU A 133 8.40 -11.64 15.48
CA GLU A 133 9.67 -12.23 15.07
C GLU A 133 10.07 -13.39 15.99
N SER A 134 10.01 -13.18 17.32
CA SER A 134 10.32 -14.23 18.30
C SER A 134 9.38 -15.44 18.19
N GLU A 135 8.10 -15.18 17.90
CA GLU A 135 7.09 -16.22 17.67
C GLU A 135 7.41 -17.02 16.39
N VAL A 136 7.77 -16.35 15.29
CA VAL A 136 8.20 -16.99 14.03
C VAL A 136 9.42 -17.86 14.26
N VAL A 137 10.46 -17.38 14.95
CA VAL A 137 11.65 -18.19 15.30
C VAL A 137 11.26 -19.43 16.09
N SER A 138 10.36 -19.31 17.06
CA SER A 138 9.87 -20.44 17.86
C SER A 138 9.12 -21.47 16.99
N LEU A 139 8.29 -21.01 16.04
CA LEU A 139 7.56 -21.90 15.13
C LEU A 139 8.50 -22.65 14.18
N VAL A 140 9.54 -21.99 13.68
CA VAL A 140 10.60 -22.61 12.88
C VAL A 140 11.33 -23.67 13.69
N ALA A 141 11.69 -23.39 14.96
CA ALA A 141 12.34 -24.35 15.86
C ALA A 141 11.44 -25.56 16.18
N GLN A 142 10.12 -25.40 16.12
CA GLN A 142 9.13 -26.46 16.24
C GLN A 142 8.92 -27.24 14.92
N ASN A 143 9.71 -27.00 13.88
CA ASN A 143 9.58 -27.60 12.55
C ASN A 143 8.19 -27.37 11.90
N LYS A 144 7.54 -26.25 12.16
CA LYS A 144 6.33 -25.85 11.43
C LYS A 144 6.70 -25.53 9.98
N ASP A 145 5.80 -25.88 9.05
CA ASP A 145 6.00 -25.56 7.64
C ASP A 145 6.08 -24.03 7.43
N VAL A 146 7.08 -23.60 6.68
CA VAL A 146 7.31 -22.16 6.41
C VAL A 146 6.12 -21.54 5.68
N ALA A 147 5.45 -22.28 4.79
CA ALA A 147 4.26 -21.80 4.11
C ALA A 147 3.10 -21.51 5.08
N ASP A 148 2.92 -22.40 6.09
CA ASP A 148 1.90 -22.23 7.13
C ASP A 148 2.21 -21.01 8.02
N ILE A 149 3.49 -20.79 8.35
CA ILE A 149 3.94 -19.61 9.12
C ILE A 149 3.67 -18.33 8.34
N ILE A 150 4.01 -18.30 7.05
CA ILE A 150 3.79 -17.13 6.19
C ILE A 150 2.29 -16.84 6.06
N HIS A 151 1.46 -17.86 5.88
CA HIS A 151 0.01 -17.69 5.87
C HIS A 151 -0.49 -17.05 7.17
N GLY A 152 -0.03 -17.52 8.31
CA GLY A 152 -0.35 -16.93 9.63
C GLY A 152 0.05 -15.44 9.72
N LEU A 153 1.22 -15.08 9.17
CA LEU A 153 1.64 -13.67 9.07
C LEU A 153 0.70 -12.86 8.18
N ASN A 154 0.31 -13.39 7.02
CA ASN A 154 -0.62 -12.72 6.11
C ASN A 154 -1.99 -12.47 6.77
N VAL A 155 -2.52 -13.46 7.48
CA VAL A 155 -3.78 -13.34 8.26
C VAL A 155 -3.66 -12.29 9.36
N SER A 156 -2.51 -12.24 10.07
CA SER A 156 -2.25 -11.22 11.10
C SER A 156 -2.25 -9.81 10.51
N VAL A 157 -1.58 -9.60 9.36
CA VAL A 157 -1.59 -8.32 8.63
C VAL A 157 -3.00 -7.96 8.19
N ALA A 158 -3.72 -8.89 7.54
CA ALA A 158 -5.08 -8.68 7.06
C ALA A 158 -6.05 -8.34 8.19
N SER A 159 -5.89 -8.97 9.36
CA SER A 159 -6.71 -8.68 10.55
C SER A 159 -6.52 -7.25 11.04
N LYS A 160 -5.28 -6.76 11.06
CA LYS A 160 -4.96 -5.39 11.46
C LYS A 160 -5.48 -4.37 10.47
N VAL A 161 -5.25 -4.60 9.19
CA VAL A 161 -5.70 -3.71 8.10
C VAL A 161 -7.23 -3.69 8.01
N GLY A 162 -7.86 -4.85 8.08
CA GLY A 162 -9.32 -4.98 8.07
C GLY A 162 -9.97 -4.27 9.27
N ALA A 163 -9.36 -4.35 10.46
CA ALA A 163 -9.84 -3.63 11.63
C ALA A 163 -9.72 -2.10 11.45
N LEU A 164 -8.67 -1.61 10.76
CA LEU A 164 -8.54 -0.20 10.43
C LEU A 164 -9.62 0.23 9.43
N ALA A 165 -9.82 -0.53 8.36
CA ALA A 165 -10.82 -0.25 7.33
C ALA A 165 -12.25 -0.27 7.91
N ALA A 166 -12.57 -1.24 8.78
CA ALA A 166 -13.88 -1.34 9.42
C ALA A 166 -14.24 -0.10 10.26
N ARG A 167 -13.26 0.61 10.80
CA ARG A 167 -13.48 1.86 11.57
C ARG A 167 -13.86 3.05 10.70
N LEU A 168 -13.68 3.00 9.38
CA LEU A 168 -14.19 4.03 8.46
C LEU A 168 -15.73 4.01 8.34
N GLY A 169 -16.37 2.96 8.81
CA GLY A 169 -17.82 2.74 8.73
C GLY A 169 -18.19 1.82 7.57
N GLN A 170 -19.13 0.92 7.85
CA GLN A 170 -19.59 -0.14 6.90
C GLN A 170 -20.51 0.39 5.79
N ASN A 171 -20.84 1.69 5.78
CA ASN A 171 -21.84 2.27 4.89
C ASN A 171 -21.23 3.01 3.67
N ASN A 172 -20.13 2.52 3.14
CA ASN A 172 -19.58 3.06 1.91
C ASN A 172 -19.80 2.04 0.76
N PRO A 173 -20.98 2.04 0.13
CA PRO A 173 -21.30 1.07 -0.92
C PRO A 173 -20.44 1.38 -2.14
N GLY A 174 -19.50 0.51 -2.45
CA GLY A 174 -18.60 0.63 -3.58
C GLY A 174 -17.46 -0.35 -3.48
N GLU A 175 -16.56 -0.32 -4.45
CA GLU A 175 -15.44 -1.23 -4.53
C GLU A 175 -14.30 -0.82 -3.60
N TYR A 176 -13.56 -1.82 -3.14
CA TYR A 176 -12.30 -1.63 -2.45
C TYR A 176 -11.15 -1.65 -3.46
N MET A 177 -10.18 -0.78 -3.28
CA MET A 177 -8.92 -0.80 -4.03
C MET A 177 -7.75 -0.92 -3.05
N MET A 178 -6.80 -1.80 -3.35
CA MET A 178 -5.54 -1.86 -2.60
C MET A 178 -4.43 -1.19 -3.38
N THR A 179 -3.67 -0.33 -2.70
CA THR A 179 -2.52 0.41 -3.23
C THR A 179 -1.28 0.24 -2.36
N GLY A 180 -0.15 0.78 -2.81
CA GLY A 180 1.13 0.64 -2.13
C GLY A 180 1.89 -0.62 -2.54
N GLY A 181 3.14 -0.73 -2.09
CA GLY A 181 4.03 -1.83 -2.49
C GLY A 181 3.56 -3.21 -2.03
N VAL A 182 2.81 -3.28 -0.93
CA VAL A 182 2.29 -4.55 -0.39
C VAL A 182 1.14 -5.12 -1.24
N ALA A 183 0.52 -4.33 -2.12
CA ALA A 183 -0.48 -4.82 -3.07
C ALA A 183 0.08 -5.87 -4.06
N GLN A 184 1.40 -5.98 -4.17
CA GLN A 184 2.07 -7.02 -4.96
C GLN A 184 2.14 -8.38 -4.24
N ASN A 185 1.83 -8.44 -2.93
CA ASN A 185 1.84 -9.68 -2.16
C ASN A 185 0.48 -10.37 -2.22
N GLN A 186 0.36 -11.37 -3.11
CA GLN A 186 -0.88 -12.10 -3.34
C GLN A 186 -1.44 -12.76 -2.08
N GLY A 187 -0.60 -13.29 -1.20
CA GLY A 187 -1.05 -13.92 0.03
C GLY A 187 -1.71 -12.94 1.01
N ILE A 188 -1.25 -11.69 1.04
CA ILE A 188 -1.89 -10.63 1.83
C ILE A 188 -3.20 -10.18 1.18
N VAL A 189 -3.21 -10.06 -0.15
CA VAL A 189 -4.42 -9.72 -0.90
C VAL A 189 -5.53 -10.72 -0.59
N GLU A 190 -5.27 -12.03 -0.74
CA GLU A 190 -6.25 -13.08 -0.46
C GLU A 190 -6.73 -13.06 0.99
N ALA A 191 -5.82 -12.95 1.95
CA ALA A 191 -6.18 -12.87 3.37
C ALA A 191 -7.00 -11.61 3.70
N LEU A 192 -6.74 -10.49 3.04
CA LEU A 192 -7.48 -9.25 3.25
C LEU A 192 -8.87 -9.30 2.59
N GLU A 193 -8.98 -9.88 1.40
CA GLU A 193 -10.27 -10.15 0.74
C GLU A 193 -11.19 -11.02 1.62
N GLU A 194 -10.63 -12.10 2.17
CA GLU A 194 -11.35 -12.97 3.12
C GLU A 194 -11.79 -12.17 4.36
N LYS A 195 -10.89 -11.37 4.93
CA LYS A 195 -11.17 -10.54 6.11
C LYS A 195 -12.24 -9.48 5.89
N LEU A 196 -12.27 -8.88 4.70
CA LEU A 196 -13.25 -7.85 4.31
C LEU A 196 -14.57 -8.45 3.82
N GLY A 197 -14.57 -9.72 3.40
CA GLY A 197 -15.70 -10.35 2.71
C GLY A 197 -15.98 -9.70 1.35
N ALA A 198 -14.96 -9.11 0.71
CA ALA A 198 -15.07 -8.37 -0.54
C ALA A 198 -13.80 -8.53 -1.38
N LYS A 199 -13.94 -8.40 -2.71
CA LYS A 199 -12.81 -8.38 -3.62
C LYS A 199 -12.11 -7.03 -3.59
N LEU A 200 -10.79 -7.08 -3.79
CA LEU A 200 -9.93 -5.91 -3.92
C LEU A 200 -9.61 -5.67 -5.40
N TYR A 201 -9.88 -4.47 -5.87
CA TYR A 201 -9.34 -4.03 -7.15
C TYR A 201 -7.86 -3.72 -6.98
N ILE A 202 -7.01 -4.35 -7.78
CA ILE A 202 -5.56 -4.13 -7.83
C ILE A 202 -5.18 -3.97 -9.29
N CYS A 203 -4.43 -2.92 -9.59
CA CYS A 203 -3.91 -2.66 -10.93
C CYS A 203 -2.38 -2.69 -10.91
N ASP A 204 -1.77 -2.75 -12.07
CA ASP A 204 -0.30 -2.73 -12.22
C ASP A 204 0.32 -1.46 -11.64
N GLU A 205 -0.42 -0.35 -11.65
CA GLU A 205 -0.01 0.96 -11.12
C GLU A 205 -0.27 1.12 -9.62
N ALA A 206 -0.72 0.08 -8.91
CA ALA A 206 -1.09 0.16 -7.49
C ALA A 206 0.00 0.82 -6.62
N GLN A 207 1.27 0.54 -6.88
CA GLN A 207 2.40 1.14 -6.18
C GLN A 207 2.61 2.61 -6.55
N LEU A 208 2.19 3.04 -7.74
CA LEU A 208 2.36 4.38 -8.28
C LEU A 208 1.11 5.26 -8.10
N CYS A 209 0.04 4.73 -7.49
CA CYS A 209 -1.25 5.39 -7.36
C CYS A 209 -1.15 6.81 -6.77
N GLY A 210 -0.33 7.00 -5.72
CA GLY A 210 -0.08 8.32 -5.13
C GLY A 210 0.61 9.28 -6.10
N ALA A 211 1.61 8.81 -6.85
CA ALA A 211 2.32 9.62 -7.85
C ALA A 211 1.39 10.00 -9.02
N LEU A 212 0.54 9.07 -9.47
CA LEU A 212 -0.49 9.32 -10.48
C LEU A 212 -1.47 10.41 -10.00
N GLY A 213 -1.92 10.33 -8.75
CA GLY A 213 -2.80 11.36 -8.19
C GLY A 213 -2.14 12.75 -8.15
N ALA A 214 -0.87 12.84 -7.77
CA ALA A 214 -0.10 14.09 -7.81
C ALA A 214 0.00 14.64 -9.25
N ALA A 215 0.29 13.78 -10.23
CA ALA A 215 0.35 14.16 -11.63
C ALA A 215 -1.00 14.66 -12.17
N LEU A 216 -2.11 14.04 -11.77
CA LEU A 216 -3.46 14.49 -12.14
C LEU A 216 -3.77 15.88 -11.58
N PHE A 217 -3.37 16.19 -10.34
CA PHE A 217 -3.52 17.53 -9.78
C PHE A 217 -2.63 18.54 -10.50
N ALA A 218 -1.39 18.20 -10.82
CA ALA A 218 -0.50 19.06 -11.62
C ALA A 218 -1.13 19.39 -12.98
N TYR A 219 -1.69 18.38 -13.66
CA TYR A 219 -2.37 18.55 -14.94
C TYR A 219 -3.58 19.46 -14.84
N GLU A 220 -4.46 19.27 -13.85
CA GLU A 220 -5.65 20.11 -13.64
C GLU A 220 -5.28 21.58 -13.40
N LYS A 221 -4.24 21.84 -12.60
CA LYS A 221 -3.75 23.22 -12.36
C LYS A 221 -3.19 23.87 -13.64
N CYS A 222 -2.51 23.10 -14.48
CA CYS A 222 -2.05 23.61 -15.78
C CYS A 222 -3.20 23.94 -16.73
N GLN A 223 -4.30 23.20 -16.68
CA GLN A 223 -5.49 23.52 -17.51
C GLN A 223 -6.25 24.74 -16.99
N ALA A 224 -6.34 24.90 -15.67
CA ALA A 224 -7.02 26.05 -15.06
C ALA A 224 -6.26 27.39 -15.23
N ALA A 225 -4.96 27.33 -15.55
CA ALA A 225 -4.11 28.51 -15.77
C ALA A 225 -4.10 29.02 -17.24
N LYS A 226 -4.76 28.30 -18.14
CA LYS A 226 -4.96 28.67 -19.56
C LYS A 226 -6.28 29.43 -19.76
#